data_ab5251f3dc578597f77b69b8f0db6b71
#
_entry.id   ab5251f3dc578597f77b69b8f0db6b71
#
_cell.length_a   1.000
_cell.length_b   1.000
_cell.length_c   1.000
_cell.angle_alpha   90.00
_cell.angle_beta   90.00
_cell.angle_gamma   90.00
#
_symmetry.space_group_name_H-M   'P 1'
#
loop_
_entity.id
_entity.type
_entity.pdbx_description
1 polymer ?
#
loop_
_entity_poly.entity_id
_entity_poly.type
_entity_poly.pdbx_seq_one_letter_code
_entity_poly.pdbx_strand_id
1 'polypeptide(L)'
;MTNEQKQCLLRYLGYYDGDVDGIWGSASKAATKEFQADNNLKDDGIFGTATAKKAAAHVGAGTGFKKDAHKTSASDFWTGIKYLKPEEFVCQCGGKYCKGNTATPQAKLVKVLDTMRGNLGGAMTIVSGVRCSKHNANVGGVANSRHLSGKAADIRVKGKTANQVLAEAQKHPEVRYAYKINSTNVHVDIA
;
A
#
# COMPACT_ATOMS: atom_id res chain seq x y z
N MET A 1 5.16 27.26 4.06
CA MET A 1 5.03 25.79 3.86
C MET A 1 3.73 25.57 3.12
N THR A 2 3.78 24.89 1.96
CA THR A 2 2.58 24.54 1.16
C THR A 2 1.79 23.39 1.82
N ASN A 3 0.58 23.10 1.36
CA ASN A 3 -0.21 21.99 1.91
C ASN A 3 0.45 20.64 1.63
N GLU A 4 1.06 20.47 0.44
CA GLU A 4 1.82 19.25 0.12
C GLU A 4 3.00 19.07 1.07
N GLN A 5 3.72 20.14 1.39
CA GLN A 5 4.83 20.07 2.35
C GLN A 5 4.37 19.68 3.75
N LYS A 6 3.23 20.18 4.19
CA LYS A 6 2.63 19.81 5.49
C LYS A 6 2.16 18.33 5.48
N GLN A 7 1.52 17.89 4.39
CA GLN A 7 1.10 16.49 4.21
C GLN A 7 2.33 15.56 4.19
N CYS A 8 3.39 15.90 3.44
CA CYS A 8 4.65 15.16 3.44
C CYS A 8 5.24 15.03 4.84
N LEU A 9 5.25 16.13 5.61
CA LEU A 9 5.81 16.16 6.95
C LEU A 9 5.02 15.29 7.92
N LEU A 10 3.69 15.40 7.91
CA LEU A 10 2.80 14.55 8.71
C LEU A 10 2.91 13.07 8.31
N ARG A 11 3.05 12.79 7.01
CA ARG A 11 3.24 11.45 6.48
C ARG A 11 4.59 10.86 6.91
N TYR A 12 5.66 11.65 6.83
CA TYR A 12 6.98 11.23 7.32
C TYR A 12 6.97 10.88 8.80
N LEU A 13 6.23 11.65 9.60
CA LEU A 13 6.07 11.43 11.04
C LEU A 13 5.04 10.33 11.37
N GLY A 14 4.34 9.79 10.37
CA GLY A 14 3.42 8.67 10.52
C GLY A 14 2.00 9.05 10.94
N TYR A 15 1.64 10.33 10.88
CA TYR A 15 0.28 10.81 11.23
C TYR A 15 -0.65 10.91 10.04
N TYR A 16 -0.14 10.93 8.80
CA TYR A 16 -0.95 11.08 7.60
C TYR A 16 -0.67 9.91 6.62
N ASP A 17 -1.71 9.22 6.22
CA ASP A 17 -1.67 8.08 5.30
C ASP A 17 -2.32 8.35 3.93
N GLY A 18 -2.94 9.54 3.78
CA GLY A 18 -3.56 9.97 2.53
C GLY A 18 -2.56 10.37 1.44
N ASP A 19 -3.09 10.70 0.26
CA ASP A 19 -2.28 11.22 -0.85
C ASP A 19 -1.76 12.63 -0.57
N VAL A 20 -0.54 12.92 -1.00
CA VAL A 20 0.05 14.25 -0.94
C VAL A 20 -0.43 15.03 -2.17
N ASP A 21 -1.63 15.56 -2.09
CA ASP A 21 -2.38 16.18 -3.20
C ASP A 21 -2.52 17.71 -3.06
N GLY A 22 -2.02 18.27 -1.97
CA GLY A 22 -2.14 19.70 -1.65
C GLY A 22 -3.52 20.12 -1.15
N ILE A 23 -4.49 19.20 -1.06
CA ILE A 23 -5.84 19.47 -0.58
C ILE A 23 -5.89 19.32 0.93
N TRP A 24 -6.10 20.42 1.67
CA TRP A 24 -6.17 20.40 3.12
C TRP A 24 -7.59 20.01 3.60
N GLY A 25 -7.95 18.74 3.34
CA GLY A 25 -9.25 18.16 3.69
C GLY A 25 -9.35 17.64 5.12
N SER A 26 -10.42 16.87 5.37
CA SER A 26 -10.69 16.25 6.70
C SER A 26 -9.57 15.33 7.17
N ALA A 27 -8.98 14.54 6.29
CA ALA A 27 -7.89 13.64 6.61
C ALA A 27 -6.63 14.40 7.09
N SER A 28 -6.23 15.47 6.38
CA SER A 28 -5.09 16.31 6.77
C SER A 28 -5.32 17.02 8.11
N LYS A 29 -6.57 17.47 8.36
CA LYS A 29 -6.95 18.09 9.63
C LYS A 29 -6.94 17.07 10.78
N ALA A 30 -7.44 15.85 10.55
CA ALA A 30 -7.42 14.78 11.55
C ALA A 30 -6.01 14.40 11.93
N ALA A 31 -5.13 14.16 10.94
CA ALA A 31 -3.71 13.89 11.14
C ALA A 31 -2.99 15.01 11.92
N THR A 32 -3.35 16.27 11.64
CA THR A 32 -2.80 17.42 12.37
C THR A 32 -3.24 17.42 13.84
N LYS A 33 -4.52 17.18 14.12
CA LYS A 33 -5.03 17.09 15.50
C LYS A 33 -4.31 16.00 16.29
N GLU A 34 -4.17 14.84 15.69
CA GLU A 34 -3.51 13.71 16.34
C GLU A 34 -2.03 14.03 16.64
N PHE A 35 -1.31 14.59 15.67
CA PHE A 35 0.06 15.07 15.90
C PHE A 35 0.12 16.11 17.03
N GLN A 36 -0.81 17.04 17.06
CA GLN A 36 -0.88 18.11 18.07
C GLN A 36 -1.11 17.52 19.47
N ALA A 37 -2.07 16.60 19.60
CA ALA A 37 -2.38 15.92 20.86
C ALA A 37 -1.16 15.16 21.40
N ASP A 38 -0.51 14.35 20.57
CA ASP A 38 0.66 13.56 20.96
C ASP A 38 1.86 14.43 21.37
N ASN A 39 1.86 15.67 20.92
CA ASN A 39 2.97 16.62 21.18
C ASN A 39 2.63 17.74 22.19
N ASN A 40 1.52 17.58 22.94
CA ASN A 40 1.05 18.56 23.90
C ASN A 40 0.85 19.97 23.31
N LEU A 41 0.39 20.04 22.06
CA LEU A 41 -0.05 21.26 21.41
C LEU A 41 -1.59 21.35 21.46
N LYS A 42 -2.11 22.55 21.21
CA LYS A 42 -3.56 22.71 21.03
C LYS A 42 -3.99 21.90 19.78
N ASP A 43 -4.89 20.94 19.96
CA ASP A 43 -5.36 20.01 18.93
C ASP A 43 -6.52 20.57 18.08
N ASP A 44 -6.31 21.77 17.53
CA ASP A 44 -7.31 22.48 16.71
C ASP A 44 -7.34 22.04 15.24
N GLY A 45 -6.39 21.20 14.83
CA GLY A 45 -6.26 20.73 13.43
C GLY A 45 -5.70 21.79 12.49
N ILE A 46 -5.21 22.92 13.01
CA ILE A 46 -4.58 23.99 12.25
C ILE A 46 -3.06 23.76 12.24
N PHE A 47 -2.50 23.42 11.07
CA PHE A 47 -1.06 23.27 10.91
C PHE A 47 -0.36 24.65 10.85
N GLY A 48 -0.36 25.34 11.98
CA GLY A 48 0.24 26.67 12.16
C GLY A 48 1.72 26.63 12.50
N THR A 49 2.28 27.79 12.88
CA THR A 49 3.71 27.96 13.19
C THR A 49 4.19 27.04 14.32
N ALA A 50 3.40 26.89 15.39
CA ALA A 50 3.77 26.04 16.53
C ALA A 50 3.86 24.56 16.10
N THR A 51 2.87 24.07 15.34
CA THR A 51 2.83 22.71 14.80
C THR A 51 4.00 22.48 13.85
N ALA A 52 4.25 23.41 12.93
CA ALA A 52 5.36 23.33 11.98
C ALA A 52 6.72 23.27 12.67
N LYS A 53 6.95 24.14 13.67
CA LYS A 53 8.19 24.17 14.46
C LYS A 53 8.41 22.84 15.21
N LYS A 54 7.37 22.30 15.83
CA LYS A 54 7.44 21.03 16.55
C LYS A 54 7.72 19.86 15.61
N ALA A 55 7.03 19.80 14.47
CA ALA A 55 7.24 18.76 13.46
C ALA A 55 8.66 18.83 12.86
N ALA A 56 9.16 20.01 12.53
CA ALA A 56 10.52 20.19 12.02
C ALA A 56 11.59 19.78 13.05
N ALA A 57 11.38 20.09 14.33
CA ALA A 57 12.27 19.67 15.41
C ALA A 57 12.35 18.15 15.53
N HIS A 58 11.22 17.45 15.40
CA HIS A 58 11.19 15.98 15.40
C HIS A 58 11.93 15.37 14.20
N VAL A 59 11.75 15.93 13.02
CA VAL A 59 12.48 15.48 11.83
C VAL A 59 13.97 15.67 12.00
N GLY A 60 14.40 16.84 12.48
CA GLY A 60 15.81 17.14 12.71
C GLY A 60 16.47 16.25 13.78
N ALA A 61 15.71 15.84 14.79
CA ALA A 61 16.17 14.98 15.87
C ALA A 61 15.98 13.47 15.58
N GLY A 62 15.31 13.09 14.49
CA GLY A 62 14.91 11.70 14.21
C GLY A 62 13.95 11.14 15.26
N THR A 63 13.10 11.98 15.85
CA THR A 63 12.16 11.63 16.93
C THR A 63 10.74 12.06 16.58
N GLY A 64 9.80 11.86 17.50
CA GLY A 64 8.42 12.35 17.34
C GLY A 64 7.60 11.59 16.33
N PHE A 65 8.06 10.43 15.91
CA PHE A 65 7.25 9.49 15.13
C PHE A 65 6.09 9.02 16.00
N LYS A 66 4.91 8.94 15.40
CA LYS A 66 3.75 8.34 16.05
C LYS A 66 4.15 6.98 16.60
N LYS A 67 3.96 6.76 17.89
CA LYS A 67 4.42 5.53 18.58
C LYS A 67 3.89 4.25 17.93
N ASP A 68 2.76 4.33 17.24
CA ASP A 68 2.13 3.24 16.50
C ASP A 68 2.30 3.34 14.97
N ALA A 69 2.95 4.39 14.46
CA ALA A 69 3.11 4.61 13.01
C ALA A 69 3.97 3.52 12.34
N HIS A 70 4.78 2.82 13.10
CA HIS A 70 5.47 1.61 12.64
C HIS A 70 4.67 0.33 12.88
N LYS A 71 3.50 0.42 13.58
CA LYS A 71 2.62 -0.72 13.87
C LYS A 71 1.27 -0.66 13.16
N THR A 72 0.86 0.48 12.61
CA THR A 72 -0.46 0.61 12.00
C THR A 72 -0.36 0.61 10.49
N SER A 73 -0.74 -0.40 9.94
CA SER A 73 -1.49 -0.80 8.78
C SER A 73 -0.85 -1.87 7.90
N ALA A 74 0.47 -2.02 7.86
CA ALA A 74 1.06 -3.09 7.05
C ALA A 74 1.11 -4.45 7.76
N SER A 75 1.26 -4.47 9.12
CA SER A 75 1.38 -5.74 9.85
C SER A 75 0.06 -6.28 10.40
N ASP A 76 -0.92 -5.41 10.68
CA ASP A 76 -2.11 -5.84 11.41
C ASP A 76 -3.14 -6.55 10.53
N PHE A 77 -3.30 -6.16 9.29
CA PHE A 77 -4.23 -6.85 8.40
C PHE A 77 -3.75 -8.27 8.03
N TRP A 78 -2.46 -8.56 8.12
CA TRP A 78 -1.91 -9.89 7.88
C TRP A 78 -2.35 -10.93 8.94
N THR A 79 -2.72 -10.49 10.15
CA THR A 79 -3.22 -11.35 11.21
C THR A 79 -4.48 -12.13 10.79
N GLY A 80 -5.31 -11.58 9.90
CA GLY A 80 -6.49 -12.24 9.34
C GLY A 80 -6.26 -12.97 8.02
N ILE A 81 -5.04 -12.96 7.48
CA ILE A 81 -4.71 -13.61 6.20
C ILE A 81 -4.28 -15.04 6.47
N LYS A 82 -4.97 -15.99 5.85
CA LYS A 82 -4.80 -17.42 6.11
C LYS A 82 -3.73 -18.06 5.24
N TYR A 83 -3.60 -17.63 4.00
CA TYR A 83 -2.87 -18.36 2.99
C TYR A 83 -1.69 -17.62 2.38
N LEU A 84 -1.68 -16.30 2.44
CA LEU A 84 -0.67 -15.45 1.80
C LEU A 84 0.26 -14.83 2.85
N LYS A 85 1.48 -14.48 2.43
CA LYS A 85 2.50 -13.88 3.29
C LYS A 85 3.07 -12.59 2.67
N PRO A 86 3.53 -11.63 3.49
CA PRO A 86 4.12 -10.38 3.01
C PRO A 86 5.23 -10.56 1.99
N GLU A 87 6.08 -11.57 2.19
CA GLU A 87 7.27 -11.83 1.38
C GLU A 87 6.94 -12.20 -0.07
N GLU A 88 5.73 -12.72 -0.31
CA GLU A 88 5.28 -13.09 -1.65
C GLU A 88 4.99 -11.86 -2.53
N PHE A 89 4.79 -10.69 -1.93
CA PHE A 89 4.45 -9.45 -2.63
C PHE A 89 5.63 -8.51 -2.89
N VAL A 90 6.83 -8.85 -2.44
CA VAL A 90 8.01 -8.00 -2.62
C VAL A 90 8.40 -7.83 -4.09
N CYS A 91 9.05 -6.71 -4.40
CA CYS A 91 9.52 -6.45 -5.75
C CYS A 91 10.55 -7.49 -6.21
N GLN A 92 10.29 -8.13 -7.32
CA GLN A 92 11.12 -9.22 -7.86
C GLN A 92 12.36 -8.73 -8.65
N CYS A 93 12.81 -7.50 -8.44
CA CYS A 93 14.07 -7.04 -9.04
C CYS A 93 15.33 -7.66 -8.40
N GLY A 94 15.18 -8.51 -7.38
CA GLY A 94 16.29 -9.16 -6.67
C GLY A 94 17.26 -8.19 -6.00
N GLY A 95 16.78 -7.03 -5.57
CA GLY A 95 17.63 -5.99 -4.98
C GLY A 95 18.36 -5.10 -5.99
N LYS A 96 18.26 -5.40 -7.30
CA LYS A 96 18.99 -4.68 -8.36
C LYS A 96 18.60 -3.19 -8.46
N TYR A 97 17.35 -2.86 -8.16
CA TYR A 97 16.82 -1.49 -8.31
C TYR A 97 16.19 -0.92 -7.05
N CYS A 98 15.83 -1.77 -6.09
CA CYS A 98 15.27 -1.36 -4.81
C CYS A 98 15.59 -2.43 -3.76
N LYS A 99 15.39 -2.10 -2.47
CA LYS A 99 15.60 -3.04 -1.36
C LYS A 99 14.41 -3.99 -1.10
N GLY A 100 13.56 -4.23 -2.11
CA GLY A 100 12.41 -5.14 -2.03
C GLY A 100 11.07 -4.46 -1.71
N ASN A 101 11.05 -3.48 -0.84
CA ASN A 101 9.82 -2.84 -0.34
C ASN A 101 9.74 -1.39 -0.80
N THR A 102 9.22 -1.15 -2.00
CA THR A 102 8.93 0.20 -2.52
C THR A 102 7.52 0.66 -2.21
N ALA A 103 6.60 -0.29 -1.98
CA ALA A 103 5.26 -0.06 -1.49
C ALA A 103 4.78 -1.31 -0.76
N THR A 104 3.78 -1.17 0.10
CA THR A 104 3.10 -2.29 0.75
C THR A 104 1.91 -2.69 -0.12
N PRO A 105 1.62 -4.00 -0.32
CA PRO A 105 0.40 -4.41 -0.98
C PRO A 105 -0.79 -3.93 -0.16
N GLN A 106 -1.82 -3.41 -0.82
CA GLN A 106 -2.99 -2.91 -0.10
C GLN A 106 -3.78 -4.06 0.55
N ALA A 107 -4.22 -3.85 1.77
CA ALA A 107 -4.99 -4.83 2.55
C ALA A 107 -6.19 -5.40 1.78
N LYS A 108 -6.88 -4.55 1.04
CA LYS A 108 -8.03 -4.90 0.20
C LYS A 108 -7.64 -5.94 -0.87
N LEU A 109 -6.51 -5.73 -1.57
CA LEU A 109 -5.99 -6.67 -2.55
C LEU A 109 -5.66 -8.03 -1.91
N VAL A 110 -4.91 -8.00 -0.81
CA VAL A 110 -4.45 -9.23 -0.13
C VAL A 110 -5.64 -10.05 0.39
N LYS A 111 -6.65 -9.41 0.99
CA LYS A 111 -7.88 -10.06 1.47
C LYS A 111 -8.66 -10.73 0.34
N VAL A 112 -8.81 -10.05 -0.80
CA VAL A 112 -9.45 -10.62 -1.98
C VAL A 112 -8.69 -11.85 -2.48
N LEU A 113 -7.38 -11.75 -2.65
CA LEU A 113 -6.57 -12.86 -3.14
C LEU A 113 -6.55 -14.04 -2.16
N ASP A 114 -6.55 -13.79 -0.86
CA ASP A 114 -6.63 -14.82 0.17
C ASP A 114 -7.97 -15.57 0.12
N THR A 115 -9.06 -14.84 -0.06
CA THR A 115 -10.41 -15.42 -0.26
C THR A 115 -10.47 -16.24 -1.55
N MET A 116 -9.98 -15.70 -2.67
CA MET A 116 -9.92 -16.40 -3.95
C MET A 116 -9.13 -17.72 -3.84
N ARG A 117 -8.01 -17.71 -3.12
CA ARG A 117 -7.22 -18.93 -2.87
C ARG A 117 -8.02 -19.97 -2.10
N GLY A 118 -8.77 -19.56 -1.07
CA GLY A 118 -9.66 -20.44 -0.32
C GLY A 118 -10.72 -21.08 -1.22
N ASN A 119 -11.40 -20.29 -2.04
CA ASN A 119 -12.46 -20.72 -2.95
C ASN A 119 -11.94 -21.64 -4.06
N LEU A 120 -10.77 -21.36 -4.60
CA LEU A 120 -10.16 -22.17 -5.67
C LEU A 120 -9.55 -23.48 -5.17
N GLY A 121 -9.26 -23.60 -3.87
CA GLY A 121 -8.73 -24.82 -3.25
C GLY A 121 -7.34 -25.25 -3.69
N GLY A 122 -6.58 -24.39 -4.39
CA GLY A 122 -5.24 -24.65 -4.88
C GLY A 122 -4.20 -23.68 -4.29
N ALA A 123 -2.93 -24.08 -4.23
CA ALA A 123 -1.85 -23.18 -3.82
C ALA A 123 -1.74 -22.02 -4.82
N MET A 124 -1.92 -20.79 -4.34
CA MET A 124 -1.72 -19.58 -5.13
C MET A 124 -0.24 -19.17 -5.09
N THR A 125 0.29 -18.74 -6.21
CA THR A 125 1.60 -18.11 -6.33
C THR A 125 1.41 -16.68 -6.76
N ILE A 126 1.98 -15.73 -6.04
CA ILE A 126 2.10 -14.34 -6.47
C ILE A 126 3.28 -14.28 -7.46
N VAL A 127 2.95 -14.24 -8.75
CA VAL A 127 3.93 -14.18 -9.84
C VAL A 127 4.59 -12.81 -9.91
N SER A 128 3.83 -11.76 -9.59
CA SER A 128 4.35 -10.39 -9.44
C SER A 128 3.44 -9.63 -8.49
N GLY A 129 3.99 -9.16 -7.39
CA GLY A 129 3.31 -8.29 -6.43
C GLY A 129 3.63 -6.82 -6.69
N VAL A 130 4.19 -6.15 -5.69
CA VAL A 130 4.62 -4.75 -5.80
C VAL A 130 5.84 -4.64 -6.73
N ARG A 131 5.91 -3.58 -7.51
CA ARG A 131 7.06 -3.27 -8.38
C ARG A 131 7.64 -1.91 -8.06
N CYS A 132 8.96 -1.79 -8.04
CA CYS A 132 9.60 -0.48 -8.10
C CYS A 132 9.51 0.11 -9.51
N SER A 133 9.59 1.43 -9.64
CA SER A 133 9.43 2.12 -10.93
C SER A 133 10.40 1.59 -12.00
N LYS A 134 11.66 1.35 -11.61
CA LYS A 134 12.68 0.87 -12.56
C LYS A 134 12.45 -0.58 -13.00
N HIS A 135 12.02 -1.45 -12.08
CA HIS A 135 11.63 -2.82 -12.45
C HIS A 135 10.40 -2.81 -13.34
N ASN A 136 9.39 -2.00 -12.99
CA ASN A 136 8.18 -1.87 -13.81
C ASN A 136 8.50 -1.45 -15.25
N ALA A 137 9.35 -0.44 -15.44
CA ALA A 137 9.79 -0.02 -16.77
C ALA A 137 10.52 -1.15 -17.53
N ASN A 138 11.40 -1.89 -16.84
CA ASN A 138 12.18 -2.97 -17.48
C ASN A 138 11.33 -4.17 -17.93
N VAL A 139 10.19 -4.41 -17.28
CA VAL A 139 9.25 -5.47 -17.69
C VAL A 139 8.13 -4.96 -18.61
N GLY A 140 8.27 -3.75 -19.14
CA GLY A 140 7.30 -3.14 -20.07
C GLY A 140 6.00 -2.67 -19.41
N GLY A 141 6.01 -2.46 -18.10
CA GLY A 141 4.85 -1.95 -17.37
C GLY A 141 4.58 -0.47 -17.64
N VAL A 142 3.31 -0.09 -17.70
CA VAL A 142 2.90 1.31 -17.90
C VAL A 142 3.31 2.19 -16.72
N ALA A 143 3.51 3.50 -16.97
CA ALA A 143 4.01 4.44 -15.96
C ALA A 143 3.10 4.55 -14.72
N ASN A 144 1.78 4.41 -14.90
CA ASN A 144 0.78 4.43 -13.83
C ASN A 144 0.32 3.02 -13.41
N SER A 145 1.19 2.02 -13.57
CA SER A 145 0.89 0.63 -13.20
C SER A 145 0.47 0.51 -11.74
N ARG A 146 -0.61 -0.23 -11.48
CA ARG A 146 -1.12 -0.47 -10.14
C ARG A 146 -0.21 -1.33 -9.26
N HIS A 147 0.72 -2.07 -9.86
CA HIS A 147 1.79 -2.74 -9.13
C HIS A 147 2.71 -1.76 -8.37
N LEU A 148 2.87 -0.52 -8.88
CA LEU A 148 3.68 0.51 -8.23
C LEU A 148 3.10 0.97 -6.89
N SER A 149 1.78 0.91 -6.75
CA SER A 149 1.04 1.34 -5.55
C SER A 149 0.50 0.20 -4.69
N GLY A 150 0.92 -1.05 -4.95
CA GLY A 150 0.44 -2.23 -4.23
C GLY A 150 -1.03 -2.57 -4.47
N LYS A 151 -1.62 -2.08 -5.55
CA LYS A 151 -3.02 -2.29 -5.92
C LYS A 151 -3.23 -3.41 -6.93
N ALA A 152 -2.18 -4.10 -7.36
CA ALA A 152 -2.27 -5.19 -8.31
C ALA A 152 -1.33 -6.34 -7.98
N ALA A 153 -1.72 -7.54 -8.42
CA ALA A 153 -0.88 -8.72 -8.43
C ALA A 153 -1.14 -9.56 -9.68
N ASP A 154 -0.09 -10.17 -10.19
CA ASP A 154 -0.15 -11.24 -11.18
C ASP A 154 -0.09 -12.56 -10.43
N ILE A 155 -1.07 -13.43 -10.63
CA ILE A 155 -1.24 -14.66 -9.85
C ILE A 155 -1.41 -15.90 -10.74
N ARG A 156 -1.08 -17.06 -10.19
CA ARG A 156 -1.49 -18.36 -10.71
C ARG A 156 -1.89 -19.28 -9.57
N VAL A 157 -2.76 -20.25 -9.85
CA VAL A 157 -3.21 -21.21 -8.85
C VAL A 157 -2.94 -22.63 -9.35
N LYS A 158 -2.27 -23.44 -8.53
CA LYS A 158 -1.93 -24.83 -8.87
C LYS A 158 -3.20 -25.63 -9.18
N GLY A 159 -3.20 -26.32 -10.32
CA GLY A 159 -4.33 -27.15 -10.75
C GLY A 159 -5.52 -26.37 -11.32
N LYS A 160 -5.38 -25.04 -11.54
CA LYS A 160 -6.45 -24.21 -12.14
C LYS A 160 -5.95 -23.55 -13.42
N THR A 161 -6.82 -23.43 -14.40
CA THR A 161 -6.58 -22.66 -15.62
C THR A 161 -6.77 -21.18 -15.36
N ALA A 162 -6.18 -20.32 -16.20
CA ALA A 162 -6.39 -18.88 -16.12
C ALA A 162 -7.88 -18.50 -16.25
N ASN A 163 -8.68 -19.24 -17.00
CA ASN A 163 -10.12 -19.01 -17.09
C ASN A 163 -10.82 -19.22 -15.75
N GLN A 164 -10.49 -20.27 -15.02
CA GLN A 164 -11.06 -20.54 -13.69
C GLN A 164 -10.66 -19.48 -12.67
N VAL A 165 -9.38 -19.04 -12.69
CA VAL A 165 -8.88 -17.99 -11.81
C VAL A 165 -9.52 -16.64 -12.15
N LEU A 166 -9.68 -16.31 -13.43
CA LEU A 166 -10.34 -15.09 -13.88
C LEU A 166 -11.82 -15.06 -13.49
N ALA A 167 -12.53 -16.17 -13.70
CA ALA A 167 -13.94 -16.28 -13.32
C ALA A 167 -14.13 -16.12 -11.81
N GLU A 168 -13.19 -16.60 -11.01
CA GLU A 168 -13.22 -16.36 -9.56
C GLU A 168 -12.98 -14.90 -9.23
N ALA A 169 -11.96 -14.27 -9.82
CA ALA A 169 -11.65 -12.85 -9.60
C ALA A 169 -12.85 -11.94 -9.88
N GLN A 170 -13.59 -12.22 -10.93
CA GLN A 170 -14.78 -11.44 -11.36
C GLN A 170 -15.97 -11.52 -10.40
N LYS A 171 -15.97 -12.44 -9.45
CA LYS A 171 -17.03 -12.53 -8.42
C LYS A 171 -16.83 -11.52 -7.28
N HIS A 172 -15.63 -10.94 -7.17
CA HIS A 172 -15.28 -10.04 -6.08
C HIS A 172 -15.50 -8.58 -6.48
N PRO A 173 -16.43 -7.86 -5.81
CA PRO A 173 -16.75 -6.47 -6.16
C PRO A 173 -15.59 -5.49 -5.94
N GLU A 174 -14.61 -5.87 -5.14
CA GLU A 174 -13.39 -5.11 -4.91
C GLU A 174 -12.43 -5.13 -6.09
N VAL A 175 -12.53 -6.17 -6.94
CA VAL A 175 -11.71 -6.28 -8.15
C VAL A 175 -12.23 -5.29 -9.17
N ARG A 176 -11.37 -4.33 -9.51
CA ARG A 176 -11.66 -3.32 -10.54
C ARG A 176 -11.48 -3.91 -11.94
N TYR A 177 -10.38 -4.65 -12.11
CA TYR A 177 -10.01 -5.23 -13.39
C TYR A 177 -9.20 -6.52 -13.19
N ALA A 178 -9.52 -7.52 -14.00
CA ALA A 178 -8.75 -8.75 -14.08
C ALA A 178 -8.69 -9.24 -15.53
N TYR A 179 -7.56 -9.79 -15.94
CA TYR A 179 -7.38 -10.37 -17.28
C TYR A 179 -6.35 -11.49 -17.30
N LYS A 180 -6.40 -12.34 -18.30
CA LYS A 180 -5.43 -13.41 -18.51
C LYS A 180 -4.15 -12.83 -19.11
N ILE A 181 -3.02 -13.07 -18.47
CA ILE A 181 -1.70 -12.76 -19.01
C ILE A 181 -1.29 -13.89 -20.00
N ASN A 182 -1.60 -15.13 -19.65
CA ASN A 182 -1.34 -16.33 -20.46
C ASN A 182 -2.29 -17.47 -20.05
N SER A 183 -2.00 -18.71 -20.40
CA SER A 183 -2.84 -19.87 -20.09
C SER A 183 -2.97 -20.18 -18.58
N THR A 184 -2.05 -19.70 -17.74
CA THR A 184 -2.01 -19.98 -16.30
C THR A 184 -2.06 -18.77 -15.41
N ASN A 185 -1.56 -17.61 -15.88
CA ASN A 185 -1.39 -16.40 -15.09
C ASN A 185 -2.52 -15.41 -15.36
N VAL A 186 -3.00 -14.78 -14.29
CA VAL A 186 -4.05 -13.77 -14.30
C VAL A 186 -3.56 -12.53 -13.58
N HIS A 187 -3.77 -11.37 -14.20
CA HIS A 187 -3.64 -10.07 -13.54
C HIS A 187 -4.92 -9.77 -12.76
N VAL A 188 -4.79 -9.27 -11.55
CA VAL A 188 -5.89 -8.81 -10.70
C VAL A 188 -5.52 -7.46 -10.11
N ASP A 189 -6.39 -6.45 -10.28
CA ASP A 189 -6.23 -5.16 -9.62
C ASP A 189 -7.53 -4.70 -8.94
N ILE A 190 -7.34 -3.86 -7.91
CA ILE A 190 -8.42 -3.26 -7.11
C ILE A 190 -8.56 -1.76 -7.40
N ALA A 191 -9.67 -1.18 -7.02
CA ALA A 191 -9.96 0.25 -7.17
C ALA A 191 -9.01 1.14 -6.35
#